data_79046e1b9d8d0070360402790a926162
#
_entry.id   79046e1b9d8d0070360402790a926162
#
_cell.length_a   1.000
_cell.length_b   1.000
_cell.length_c   1.000
_cell.angle_alpha   90.00
_cell.angle_beta   90.00
_cell.angle_gamma   90.00
#
_symmetry.space_group_name_H-M   'P 1'
#
loop_
_entity.id
_entity.type
_entity.pdbx_description
1 polymer ?
#
loop_
_entity_poly.entity_id
_entity_poly.type
_entity_poly.pdbx_seq_one_letter_code
_entity_poly.pdbx_strand_id
1 'polypeptide(L)'
;LPLIERYAPTKSILGVCLGEQAIGQVFGAKLINLQEVYHGISSVIDVVADEPLFKGMGNPFMGGRYHSWVVDPENLPECLEVTAIERESRQIMALRHKEYDVKGIQFHPESVLTPNGKTIIENWLKA
;
A
#
# COMPACT_ATOMS: atom_id res chain seq x y z
N LEU A 1 -10.46 -12.52 -1.01
CA LEU A 1 -9.32 -13.12 -0.28
C LEU A 1 -8.86 -14.44 -0.90
N PRO A 2 -9.76 -15.40 -1.22
CA PRO A 2 -9.30 -16.64 -1.86
C PRO A 2 -8.57 -16.43 -3.19
N LEU A 3 -8.94 -15.38 -3.93
CA LEU A 3 -8.26 -15.05 -5.19
C LEU A 3 -6.81 -14.67 -4.97
N ILE A 4 -6.52 -13.90 -3.91
CA ILE A 4 -5.15 -13.49 -3.60
C ILE A 4 -4.30 -14.72 -3.26
N GLU A 5 -4.80 -15.59 -2.39
CA GLU A 5 -4.08 -16.82 -2.02
C GLU A 5 -3.77 -17.68 -3.25
N ARG A 6 -4.77 -17.84 -4.12
CA ARG A 6 -4.66 -18.71 -5.28
C ARG A 6 -3.66 -18.19 -6.31
N TYR A 7 -3.67 -16.89 -6.57
CA TYR A 7 -2.89 -16.32 -7.68
C TYR A 7 -1.59 -15.65 -7.26
N ALA A 8 -1.37 -15.42 -5.97
CA ALA A 8 -0.14 -14.78 -5.50
C ALA A 8 1.13 -15.45 -6.01
N PRO A 9 1.25 -16.80 -6.02
CA PRO A 9 2.48 -17.42 -6.50
C PRO A 9 2.74 -17.28 -8.00
N THR A 10 1.74 -16.98 -8.80
CA THR A 10 1.86 -17.02 -10.26
C THR A 10 1.49 -15.74 -10.99
N LYS A 11 0.85 -14.78 -10.32
CA LYS A 11 0.37 -13.55 -10.96
C LYS A 11 0.87 -12.32 -10.23
N SER A 12 1.06 -11.23 -10.98
CA SER A 12 1.33 -9.92 -10.39
C SER A 12 0.02 -9.35 -9.85
N ILE A 13 0.04 -8.93 -8.59
CA ILE A 13 -1.15 -8.39 -7.91
C ILE A 13 -0.81 -7.03 -7.32
N LEU A 14 -1.66 -6.05 -7.61
CA LEU A 14 -1.61 -4.73 -6.96
C LEU A 14 -2.95 -4.51 -6.27
N GLY A 15 -2.93 -4.38 -4.94
CA GLY A 15 -4.11 -4.06 -4.15
C GLY A 15 -4.12 -2.58 -3.76
N VAL A 16 -5.27 -1.94 -3.92
CA VAL A 16 -5.44 -0.51 -3.61
C VAL A 16 -6.48 -0.38 -2.50
N CYS A 17 -6.14 0.33 -1.44
CA CYS A 17 -7.00 0.61 -0.29
C CYS A 17 -7.47 -0.70 0.38
N LEU A 18 -8.72 -1.11 0.17
CA LEU A 18 -9.23 -2.38 0.69
C LEU A 18 -8.44 -3.57 0.15
N GLY A 19 -7.92 -3.47 -1.07
CA GLY A 19 -7.07 -4.50 -1.66
C GLY A 19 -5.74 -4.67 -0.92
N GLU A 20 -5.12 -3.57 -0.49
CA GLU A 20 -3.91 -3.64 0.33
C GLU A 20 -4.20 -4.32 1.66
N GLN A 21 -5.31 -3.95 2.29
CA GLN A 21 -5.73 -4.54 3.56
C GLN A 21 -6.01 -6.04 3.42
N ALA A 22 -6.64 -6.43 2.31
CA ALA A 22 -6.89 -7.84 2.00
C ALA A 22 -5.59 -8.61 1.82
N ILE A 23 -4.60 -8.04 1.14
CA ILE A 23 -3.27 -8.64 1.00
C ILE A 23 -2.65 -8.84 2.38
N GLY A 24 -2.70 -7.83 3.23
CA GLY A 24 -2.20 -7.94 4.60
C GLY A 24 -2.81 -9.11 5.33
N GLN A 25 -4.14 -9.21 5.31
CA GLN A 25 -4.86 -10.28 6.02
C GLN A 25 -4.55 -11.67 5.47
N VAL A 26 -4.47 -11.82 4.14
CA VAL A 26 -4.18 -13.11 3.51
C VAL A 26 -2.86 -13.67 4.01
N PHE A 27 -1.86 -12.81 4.18
CA PHE A 27 -0.52 -13.24 4.59
C PHE A 27 -0.28 -13.16 6.10
N GLY A 28 -1.33 -12.90 6.89
CA GLY A 28 -1.29 -13.03 8.34
C GLY A 28 -1.19 -11.74 9.14
N ALA A 29 -1.26 -10.58 8.49
CA ALA A 29 -1.30 -9.29 9.19
C ALA A 29 -2.69 -9.06 9.79
N LYS A 30 -2.76 -8.15 10.75
CA LYS A 30 -4.01 -7.71 11.37
C LYS A 30 -4.36 -6.32 10.88
N LEU A 31 -5.64 -5.97 10.98
CA LEU A 31 -6.11 -4.62 10.69
C LEU A 31 -6.46 -3.90 11.97
N ILE A 32 -6.21 -2.59 12.00
CA ILE A 32 -6.59 -1.71 13.12
C ILE A 32 -7.65 -0.75 12.62
N ASN A 33 -8.74 -0.60 13.40
CA ASN A 33 -9.73 0.43 13.16
C ASN A 33 -9.23 1.74 13.78
N LEU A 34 -9.04 2.76 12.94
CA LEU A 34 -8.59 4.07 13.40
C LEU A 34 -9.75 4.81 14.06
N GLN A 35 -9.43 5.68 15.03
CA GLN A 35 -10.44 6.56 15.64
C GLN A 35 -10.91 7.61 14.66
N GLU A 36 -10.05 8.01 13.73
CA GLU A 36 -10.39 8.97 12.69
C GLU A 36 -10.71 8.27 11.38
N VAL A 37 -11.70 8.80 10.66
CA VAL A 37 -12.00 8.36 9.29
C VAL A 37 -11.31 9.34 8.35
N TYR A 38 -10.43 8.83 7.49
CA TYR A 38 -9.81 9.64 6.45
C TYR A 38 -10.73 9.62 5.23
N HIS A 39 -11.19 10.79 4.84
CA HIS A 39 -12.12 10.95 3.73
C HIS A 39 -11.66 12.10 2.86
N GLY A 40 -10.86 11.80 1.84
CA GLY A 40 -10.34 12.82 0.95
C GLY A 40 -9.27 13.68 1.61
N ILE A 41 -8.37 13.07 2.37
CA ILE A 41 -7.29 13.76 3.08
C ILE A 41 -5.98 13.50 2.34
N SER A 42 -5.26 14.58 2.03
CA SER A 42 -3.92 14.48 1.46
C SER A 42 -2.90 14.31 2.59
N SER A 43 -2.05 13.31 2.47
CA SER A 43 -1.04 13.00 3.49
C SER A 43 0.34 12.89 2.87
N VAL A 44 1.38 13.21 3.65
CA VAL A 44 2.77 13.08 3.21
C VAL A 44 3.20 11.64 3.39
N ILE A 45 3.66 11.02 2.31
CA ILE A 45 4.06 9.62 2.30
C ILE A 45 5.57 9.54 2.09
N ASP A 46 6.25 8.89 3.03
CA ASP A 46 7.69 8.62 2.93
C ASP A 46 7.90 7.20 2.40
N VAL A 47 8.71 7.10 1.34
CA VAL A 47 9.13 5.80 0.80
C VAL A 47 10.29 5.32 1.66
N VAL A 48 10.14 4.13 2.24
CA VAL A 48 11.11 3.59 3.20
C VAL A 48 11.83 2.34 2.70
N ALA A 49 11.58 1.92 1.46
CA ALA A 49 12.25 0.79 0.84
C ALA A 49 12.44 1.08 -0.64
N ASP A 50 13.40 0.39 -1.27
CA ASP A 50 13.63 0.50 -2.71
C ASP A 50 12.55 -0.28 -3.45
N GLU A 51 11.50 0.42 -3.85
CA GLU A 51 10.34 -0.17 -4.48
C GLU A 51 10.13 0.45 -5.87
N PRO A 52 10.25 -0.35 -6.95
CA PRO A 52 10.08 0.16 -8.31
C PRO A 52 8.73 0.82 -8.58
N LEU A 53 7.69 0.46 -7.82
CA LEU A 53 6.35 1.03 -7.96
C LEU A 53 6.37 2.56 -7.80
N PHE A 54 7.29 3.08 -6.99
CA PHE A 54 7.36 4.51 -6.68
C PHE A 54 8.40 5.27 -7.50
N LYS A 55 8.99 4.63 -8.49
CA LYS A 55 9.98 5.29 -9.35
C LYS A 55 9.33 6.49 -10.05
N GLY A 56 9.97 7.64 -9.93
CA GLY A 56 9.47 8.87 -10.55
C GLY A 56 8.46 9.65 -9.71
N MET A 57 8.07 9.13 -8.54
CA MET A 57 7.13 9.82 -7.67
C MET A 57 7.77 10.90 -6.79
N GLY A 58 9.08 10.83 -6.60
CA GLY A 58 9.75 11.63 -5.59
C GLY A 58 9.62 11.01 -4.20
N ASN A 59 10.40 11.48 -3.26
CA ASN A 59 10.35 11.02 -1.88
C ASN A 59 10.62 12.20 -0.95
N PRO A 60 9.62 12.69 -0.22
CA PRO A 60 8.26 12.14 -0.08
C PRO A 60 7.35 12.49 -1.27
N PHE A 61 6.17 11.90 -1.30
CA PHE A 61 5.12 12.31 -2.21
C PHE A 61 3.79 12.42 -1.45
N MET A 62 2.78 13.04 -2.08
CA MET A 62 1.46 13.21 -1.47
C MET A 62 0.52 12.10 -1.94
N GLY A 63 -0.27 11.56 -1.03
CA GLY A 63 -1.26 10.54 -1.34
C GLY A 63 -2.61 10.86 -0.74
N GLY A 64 -3.68 10.62 -1.49
CA GLY A 64 -5.05 10.81 -1.03
C GLY A 64 -5.55 9.59 -0.27
N ARG A 65 -6.10 9.83 0.92
CA ARG A 65 -6.55 8.77 1.83
C ARG A 65 -8.06 8.79 1.98
N TYR A 66 -8.67 7.59 1.92
CA TYR A 66 -10.10 7.39 2.03
C TYR A 66 -10.36 6.09 2.81
N HIS A 67 -9.93 6.05 4.09
CA HIS A 67 -10.04 4.82 4.86
C HIS A 67 -10.15 5.08 6.36
N SER A 68 -10.68 4.10 7.09
CA SER A 68 -10.73 4.12 8.55
C SER A 68 -10.02 2.91 9.17
N TRP A 69 -9.52 2.00 8.35
CA TRP A 69 -8.74 0.83 8.78
C TRP A 69 -7.35 0.90 8.15
N VAL A 70 -6.35 0.37 8.87
CA VAL A 70 -4.98 0.22 8.35
C VAL A 70 -4.44 -1.14 8.75
N VAL A 71 -3.42 -1.59 8.00
CA VAL A 71 -2.67 -2.79 8.38
C VAL A 71 -1.84 -2.45 9.62
N ASP A 72 -1.92 -3.32 10.64
CA ASP A 72 -1.20 -3.13 11.90
C ASP A 72 0.30 -3.28 11.66
N PRO A 73 1.12 -2.25 11.95
CA PRO A 73 2.56 -2.35 11.79
C PRO A 73 3.21 -3.24 12.84
N GLU A 74 2.54 -3.47 13.98
CA GLU A 74 3.03 -4.37 14.99
C GLU A 74 2.71 -5.81 14.60
N ASN A 75 3.64 -6.72 14.86
CA ASN A 75 3.48 -8.13 14.53
C ASN A 75 3.23 -8.39 13.04
N LEU A 76 3.78 -7.54 12.17
CA LEU A 76 3.70 -7.76 10.73
C LEU A 76 4.42 -9.07 10.39
N PRO A 77 3.80 -9.96 9.59
CA PRO A 77 4.45 -11.22 9.20
C PRO A 77 5.76 -10.98 8.46
N GLU A 78 6.73 -11.89 8.63
CA GLU A 78 8.04 -11.76 7.99
C GLU A 78 7.97 -11.75 6.47
N CYS A 79 6.95 -12.37 5.89
CA CYS A 79 6.81 -12.41 4.43
C CYS A 79 6.39 -11.07 3.83
N LEU A 80 5.95 -10.10 4.65
CA LEU A 80 5.56 -8.78 4.20
C LEU A 80 6.59 -7.74 4.60
N GLU A 81 6.80 -6.77 3.73
CA GLU A 81 7.71 -5.65 3.95
C GLU A 81 6.98 -4.34 3.73
N VAL A 82 7.12 -3.40 4.67
CA VAL A 82 6.59 -2.04 4.53
C VAL A 82 7.45 -1.27 3.55
N THR A 83 6.83 -0.66 2.54
CA THR A 83 7.56 0.11 1.53
C THR A 83 7.29 1.61 1.60
N ALA A 84 6.20 2.03 2.23
CA ALA A 84 5.91 3.44 2.47
C ALA A 84 5.08 3.62 3.73
N ILE A 85 5.27 4.76 4.40
CA ILE A 85 4.55 5.12 5.63
C ILE A 85 4.07 6.57 5.54
N GLU A 86 3.01 6.89 6.31
CA GLU A 86 2.60 8.28 6.49
C GLU A 86 3.55 8.93 7.50
N ARG A 87 4.00 10.14 7.18
CA ARG A 87 5.11 10.80 7.89
C ARG A 87 4.86 10.99 9.39
N GLU A 88 3.67 11.45 9.76
CA GLU A 88 3.39 11.80 11.16
C GLU A 88 2.94 10.60 11.99
N SER A 89 1.95 9.86 11.49
CA SER A 89 1.35 8.74 12.22
C SER A 89 2.17 7.46 12.14
N ARG A 90 3.04 7.34 11.13
CA ARG A 90 3.82 6.15 10.83
C ARG A 90 2.95 4.97 10.38
N GLN A 91 1.70 5.23 10.01
CA GLN A 91 0.80 4.21 9.50
C GLN A 91 1.32 3.66 8.17
N ILE A 92 1.10 2.36 7.93
CA ILE A 92 1.53 1.71 6.69
C ILE A 92 0.71 2.26 5.53
N MET A 93 1.40 2.80 4.52
CA MET A 93 0.79 3.31 3.30
C MET A 93 1.06 2.41 2.11
N ALA A 94 2.07 1.55 2.18
CA ALA A 94 2.35 0.56 1.15
C ALA A 94 3.12 -0.61 1.75
N LEU A 95 2.88 -1.79 1.19
CA LEU A 95 3.58 -3.01 1.58
C LEU A 95 3.75 -3.91 0.35
N ARG A 96 4.63 -4.91 0.49
CA ARG A 96 4.83 -5.92 -0.55
C ARG A 96 5.15 -7.27 0.08
N HIS A 97 4.86 -8.34 -0.67
CA HIS A 97 5.35 -9.66 -0.32
C HIS A 97 6.83 -9.77 -0.71
N LYS A 98 7.64 -10.41 0.11
CA LYS A 98 9.08 -10.51 -0.14
C LYS A 98 9.44 -11.46 -1.27
N GLU A 99 8.60 -12.45 -1.56
CA GLU A 99 8.86 -13.46 -2.59
C GLU A 99 7.92 -13.34 -3.80
N TYR A 100 6.62 -13.15 -3.56
CA TYR A 100 5.62 -13.04 -4.63
C TYR A 100 5.53 -11.61 -5.14
N ASP A 101 5.15 -11.47 -6.40
CA ASP A 101 4.92 -10.14 -6.99
C ASP A 101 3.54 -9.62 -6.57
N VAL A 102 3.39 -9.37 -5.27
CA VAL A 102 2.16 -8.89 -4.65
C VAL A 102 2.50 -7.62 -3.88
N LYS A 103 1.83 -6.52 -4.25
CA LYS A 103 2.06 -5.20 -3.67
C LYS A 103 0.73 -4.58 -3.30
N GLY A 104 0.73 -3.76 -2.27
CA GLY A 104 -0.46 -3.03 -1.83
C GLY A 104 -0.15 -1.59 -1.49
N ILE A 105 -1.09 -0.69 -1.82
CA ILE A 105 -1.02 0.72 -1.44
C ILE A 105 -2.32 1.10 -0.73
N GLN A 106 -2.21 1.86 0.35
CA GLN A 106 -3.37 2.27 1.15
C GLN A 106 -4.06 3.49 0.56
N PHE A 107 -3.31 4.36 -0.08
CA PHE A 107 -3.84 5.58 -0.70
C PHE A 107 -4.39 5.28 -2.10
N HIS A 108 -5.15 6.23 -2.65
CA HIS A 108 -5.75 6.09 -3.97
C HIS A 108 -4.90 6.80 -5.03
N PRO A 109 -4.23 6.05 -5.92
CA PRO A 109 -3.37 6.66 -6.94
C PRO A 109 -4.17 7.45 -8.00
N GLU A 110 -5.45 7.11 -8.17
CA GLU A 110 -6.31 7.80 -9.15
C GLU A 110 -6.83 9.14 -8.62
N SER A 111 -6.73 9.39 -7.31
CA SER A 111 -7.26 10.62 -6.69
C SER A 111 -6.47 11.85 -7.13
N VAL A 112 -7.17 12.98 -7.27
CA VAL A 112 -6.53 14.29 -7.50
C VAL A 112 -5.61 14.68 -6.34
N LEU A 113 -5.81 14.08 -5.17
CA LEU A 113 -4.96 14.31 -3.99
C LEU A 113 -3.66 13.52 -4.03
N THR A 114 -3.47 12.68 -5.04
CA THR A 114 -2.22 11.94 -5.28
C THR A 114 -1.62 12.44 -6.60
N PRO A 115 -0.87 13.56 -6.60
CA PRO A 115 -0.26 14.08 -7.83
C PRO A 115 0.64 13.02 -8.47
N ASN A 116 0.52 12.86 -9.78
CA ASN A 116 1.28 11.87 -10.55
C ASN A 116 1.01 10.42 -10.14
N GLY A 117 -0.13 10.16 -9.50
CA GLY A 117 -0.47 8.81 -9.05
C GLY A 117 -0.55 7.79 -10.18
N LYS A 118 -0.88 8.23 -11.41
CA LYS A 118 -0.89 7.33 -12.56
C LYS A 118 0.49 6.73 -12.85
N THR A 119 1.56 7.40 -12.44
CA THR A 119 2.93 6.88 -12.58
C THR A 119 3.09 5.56 -11.84
N ILE A 120 2.43 5.41 -10.69
CA ILE A 120 2.44 4.16 -9.92
C ILE A 120 1.86 3.01 -10.74
N ILE A 121 0.72 3.26 -11.39
CA ILE A 121 0.06 2.24 -12.22
C ILE A 121 0.93 1.91 -13.44
N GLU A 122 1.51 2.93 -14.07
CA GLU A 122 2.41 2.73 -15.20
C GLU A 122 3.63 1.89 -14.80
N ASN A 123 4.21 2.18 -13.63
CA ASN A 123 5.34 1.40 -13.12
C ASN A 123 4.96 -0.06 -12.89
N TRP A 124 3.77 -0.29 -12.35
CA TRP A 124 3.29 -1.65 -12.11
C TRP A 124 3.10 -2.42 -13.41
N LEU A 125 2.57 -1.76 -14.44
CA LEU A 125 2.35 -2.39 -15.75
C LEU A 125 3.64 -2.72 -16.48
N LYS A 126 4.72 -2.00 -16.20
CA LYS A 126 6.04 -2.21 -16.84
C LYS A 126 6.90 -3.24 -16.13
N ALA A 127 6.56 -3.54 -14.91
CA ALA A 127 7.39 -4.43 -14.09
C ALA A 127 7.36 -5.88 -14.58
#